data_7fdcf55b54f6b78b2a76258861bd2684
#
_entry.id   7fdcf55b54f6b78b2a76258861bd2684
#
_cell.length_a   1.000
_cell.length_b   1.000
_cell.length_c   1.000
_cell.angle_alpha   90.00
_cell.angle_beta   90.00
_cell.angle_gamma   90.00
#
_symmetry.space_group_name_H-M   'P 1'
#
loop_
_entity.id
_entity.type
_entity.pdbx_description
1 polymer ?
#
loop_
_entity_poly.entity_id
_entity_poly.type
_entity_poly.pdbx_seq_one_letter_code
_entity_poly.pdbx_strand_id
1 'polypeptide(L)'
;MQTVGLKLHNPHPAQKQVLDCDKRFIVMMAGRRFGKSLISQTISIETAVNKKRVAYITPTYQLGKIFFKEIVDLLPLEIYSKNESDLVINFITGGSIRFFTGERLDNLRGLKFHLAVIDEASFIPNLEDGWLNSIRPTLTDYKGKAIFLSTPKGKNYFFSLFSKAEPDWQSFKFTTYDNPYIDPNEIDDARKQLPEVVFEQEYMANPAENAANPFGSQHIRKCLHPVTTMPVVAYGIDLAKSVDWTVIVGLDEDGNVAYFDRFQMDWHNTKQTILRLPKCPILVDSTGVGDPILEDLQREGVMIQGLKFTSSSKQQLMEGLQAAIHQGKIGYPEGIISQEL
;
A
#
# COMPACT_ATOMS: atom_id res chain seq x y z
N MET A 1 -17.35 -29.76 -35.78
CA MET A 1 -16.94 -28.69 -34.85
C MET A 1 -15.74 -27.96 -35.44
N GLN A 2 -15.86 -26.69 -35.70
CA GLN A 2 -14.70 -25.89 -36.15
C GLN A 2 -13.74 -25.73 -34.96
N THR A 3 -12.51 -26.15 -35.13
CA THR A 3 -11.46 -25.95 -34.13
C THR A 3 -10.92 -24.53 -34.28
N VAL A 4 -11.13 -23.68 -33.29
CA VAL A 4 -10.57 -22.33 -33.26
C VAL A 4 -9.26 -22.40 -32.47
N GLY A 5 -8.16 -22.08 -33.15
CA GLY A 5 -6.83 -22.03 -32.51
C GLY A 5 -6.69 -20.75 -31.70
N LEU A 6 -6.38 -20.88 -30.42
CA LEU A 6 -6.00 -19.75 -29.53
C LEU A 6 -4.48 -19.66 -29.45
N LYS A 7 -3.91 -18.56 -29.91
CA LYS A 7 -2.46 -18.33 -29.85
C LYS A 7 -2.15 -17.40 -28.66
N LEU A 8 -1.76 -17.99 -27.55
CA LEU A 8 -1.29 -17.26 -26.38
C LEU A 8 0.21 -16.94 -26.50
N HIS A 9 0.68 -16.07 -25.63
CA HIS A 9 2.09 -15.75 -25.50
C HIS A 9 2.91 -17.01 -25.13
N ASN A 10 4.06 -17.16 -25.76
CA ASN A 10 4.98 -18.25 -25.41
C ASN A 10 5.80 -17.84 -24.17
N PRO A 11 5.59 -18.47 -23.01
CA PRO A 11 6.27 -18.08 -21.79
C PRO A 11 7.76 -18.39 -21.84
N HIS A 12 8.59 -17.46 -21.39
CA HIS A 12 10.02 -17.72 -21.18
C HIS A 12 10.23 -18.62 -19.93
N PRO A 13 11.44 -19.21 -19.75
CA PRO A 13 11.67 -20.23 -18.73
C PRO A 13 11.26 -19.82 -17.30
N ALA A 14 11.50 -18.56 -16.89
CA ALA A 14 11.12 -18.09 -15.58
C ALA A 14 9.59 -17.92 -15.41
N GLN A 15 8.88 -17.46 -16.46
CA GLN A 15 7.41 -17.41 -16.46
C GLN A 15 6.81 -18.81 -16.39
N LYS A 16 7.41 -19.77 -17.06
CA LYS A 16 6.94 -21.16 -17.07
C LYS A 16 6.97 -21.78 -15.68
N GLN A 17 7.96 -21.48 -14.85
CA GLN A 17 8.01 -21.94 -13.45
C GLN A 17 6.75 -21.54 -12.66
N VAL A 18 6.22 -20.35 -12.92
CA VAL A 18 5.01 -19.85 -12.26
C VAL A 18 3.75 -20.51 -12.81
N LEU A 19 3.66 -20.66 -14.12
CA LEU A 19 2.52 -21.29 -14.80
C LEU A 19 2.39 -22.78 -14.48
N ASP A 20 3.51 -23.49 -14.36
CA ASP A 20 3.55 -24.92 -14.02
C ASP A 20 3.35 -25.18 -12.51
N CYS A 21 3.25 -24.15 -11.66
CA CYS A 21 3.08 -24.31 -10.24
C CYS A 21 1.66 -24.79 -9.88
N ASP A 22 1.58 -25.89 -9.16
CA ASP A 22 0.32 -26.52 -8.73
C ASP A 22 -0.24 -25.97 -7.42
N LYS A 23 0.53 -25.17 -6.68
CA LYS A 23 0.14 -24.62 -5.40
C LYS A 23 -1.12 -23.77 -5.49
N ARG A 24 -1.87 -23.76 -4.41
CA ARG A 24 -3.16 -23.06 -4.32
C ARG A 24 -3.00 -21.55 -4.33
N PHE A 25 -1.99 -21.05 -3.64
CA PHE A 25 -1.70 -19.63 -3.51
C PHE A 25 -0.28 -19.35 -3.99
N ILE A 26 -0.17 -18.47 -4.97
CA ILE A 26 1.10 -18.12 -5.59
C ILE A 26 1.34 -16.63 -5.35
N VAL A 27 2.55 -16.27 -4.94
CA VAL A 27 2.97 -14.87 -4.82
C VAL A 27 4.19 -14.66 -5.69
N MET A 28 4.08 -13.80 -6.70
CA MET A 28 5.18 -13.48 -7.60
C MET A 28 5.59 -12.03 -7.43
N MET A 29 6.75 -11.81 -6.87
CA MET A 29 7.42 -10.52 -6.78
C MET A 29 8.44 -10.42 -7.89
N ALA A 30 8.24 -9.52 -8.85
CA ALA A 30 9.11 -9.43 -10.01
C ALA A 30 9.35 -7.98 -10.46
N GLY A 31 10.54 -7.73 -11.00
CA GLY A 31 10.92 -6.44 -11.55
C GLY A 31 10.00 -5.96 -12.67
N ARG A 32 10.06 -4.68 -12.99
CA ARG A 32 9.38 -4.11 -14.15
C ARG A 32 9.80 -4.85 -15.43
N ARG A 33 8.89 -4.92 -16.41
CA ARG A 33 9.15 -5.56 -17.71
C ARG A 33 9.49 -7.07 -17.63
N PHE A 34 9.40 -7.71 -16.47
CA PHE A 34 9.53 -9.17 -16.37
C PHE A 34 8.47 -9.93 -17.17
N GLY A 35 7.29 -9.34 -17.38
CA GLY A 35 6.17 -9.97 -18.07
C GLY A 35 5.10 -10.52 -17.13
N LYS A 36 4.91 -9.88 -15.95
CA LYS A 36 3.87 -10.23 -14.97
C LYS A 36 2.48 -10.29 -15.60
N SER A 37 2.11 -9.24 -16.37
CA SER A 37 0.79 -9.13 -16.99
C SER A 37 0.56 -10.23 -18.05
N LEU A 38 1.60 -10.71 -18.73
CA LEU A 38 1.48 -11.83 -19.67
C LEU A 38 1.13 -13.14 -18.96
N ILE A 39 1.69 -13.38 -17.76
CA ILE A 39 1.37 -14.54 -16.95
C ILE A 39 -0.09 -14.44 -16.47
N SER A 40 -0.49 -13.29 -15.92
CA SER A 40 -1.84 -13.08 -15.40
C SER A 40 -2.91 -13.21 -16.48
N GLN A 41 -2.66 -12.72 -17.70
CA GLN A 41 -3.53 -12.88 -18.87
C GLN A 41 -3.61 -14.35 -19.30
N THR A 42 -2.47 -15.01 -19.47
CA THR A 42 -2.41 -16.42 -19.91
C THR A 42 -3.19 -17.32 -18.94
N ILE A 43 -2.91 -17.28 -17.65
CA ILE A 43 -3.58 -18.12 -16.66
C ILE A 43 -5.09 -17.81 -16.56
N SER A 44 -5.47 -16.55 -16.76
CA SER A 44 -6.89 -16.14 -16.77
C SER A 44 -7.63 -16.72 -17.97
N ILE A 45 -7.07 -16.60 -19.17
CA ILE A 45 -7.66 -17.11 -20.41
C ILE A 45 -7.77 -18.63 -20.37
N GLU A 46 -6.68 -19.33 -20.02
CA GLU A 46 -6.67 -20.79 -19.91
C GLU A 46 -7.70 -21.29 -18.89
N THR A 47 -7.79 -20.62 -17.75
CA THR A 47 -8.78 -20.97 -16.73
C THR A 47 -10.20 -20.79 -17.24
N ALA A 48 -10.49 -19.67 -17.91
CA ALA A 48 -11.83 -19.36 -18.39
C ALA A 48 -12.24 -20.24 -19.58
N VAL A 49 -11.33 -20.52 -20.53
CA VAL A 49 -11.60 -21.48 -21.64
C VAL A 49 -11.98 -22.86 -21.09
N ASN A 50 -11.44 -23.26 -19.95
CA ASN A 50 -11.76 -24.50 -19.24
C ASN A 50 -13.03 -24.40 -18.37
N LYS A 51 -14.03 -23.60 -18.75
CA LYS A 51 -15.35 -23.47 -18.11
C LYS A 51 -15.30 -22.92 -16.68
N LYS A 52 -14.24 -22.24 -16.29
CA LYS A 52 -14.03 -21.73 -14.93
C LYS A 52 -14.26 -20.23 -14.87
N ARG A 53 -14.56 -19.70 -13.69
CA ARG A 53 -14.76 -18.28 -13.43
C ARG A 53 -13.51 -17.68 -12.82
N VAL A 54 -13.07 -16.56 -13.38
CA VAL A 54 -11.89 -15.82 -12.94
C VAL A 54 -12.30 -14.44 -12.44
N ALA A 55 -11.81 -14.06 -11.25
CA ALA A 55 -11.77 -12.68 -10.79
C ALA A 55 -10.41 -12.09 -11.13
N TYR A 56 -10.39 -11.03 -11.95
CA TYR A 56 -9.17 -10.28 -12.26
C TYR A 56 -9.21 -8.95 -11.52
N ILE A 57 -8.29 -8.73 -10.59
CA ILE A 57 -8.31 -7.63 -9.65
C ILE A 57 -7.10 -6.74 -9.91
N THR A 58 -7.32 -5.44 -10.08
CA THR A 58 -6.28 -4.43 -10.32
C THR A 58 -6.44 -3.28 -9.31
N PRO A 59 -5.39 -2.50 -9.01
CA PRO A 59 -5.48 -1.37 -8.09
C PRO A 59 -6.58 -0.37 -8.46
N THR A 60 -6.68 -0.01 -9.74
CA THR A 60 -7.62 1.00 -10.25
C THR A 60 -8.48 0.47 -11.40
N TYR A 61 -9.65 1.08 -11.59
CA TYR A 61 -10.53 0.76 -12.71
C TYR A 61 -9.86 0.99 -14.07
N GLN A 62 -9.05 2.05 -14.19
CA GLN A 62 -8.36 2.37 -15.46
C GLN A 62 -7.39 1.26 -15.85
N LEU A 63 -6.61 0.75 -14.91
CA LEU A 63 -5.69 -0.36 -15.16
C LEU A 63 -6.46 -1.63 -15.54
N GLY A 64 -7.55 -1.93 -14.85
CA GLY A 64 -8.45 -3.04 -15.20
C GLY A 64 -8.99 -2.95 -16.62
N LYS A 65 -9.36 -1.74 -17.07
CA LYS A 65 -9.83 -1.50 -18.44
C LYS A 65 -8.74 -1.73 -19.49
N ILE A 66 -7.49 -1.38 -19.18
CA ILE A 66 -6.34 -1.64 -20.06
C ILE A 66 -6.16 -3.15 -20.22
N PHE A 67 -6.07 -3.91 -19.12
CA PHE A 67 -5.88 -5.36 -19.19
C PHE A 67 -7.09 -6.09 -19.81
N PHE A 68 -8.31 -5.60 -19.54
CA PHE A 68 -9.51 -6.11 -20.22
C PHE A 68 -9.36 -6.00 -21.75
N LYS A 69 -8.93 -4.83 -22.24
CA LYS A 69 -8.75 -4.61 -23.67
C LYS A 69 -7.62 -5.49 -24.24
N GLU A 70 -6.50 -5.58 -23.55
CA GLU A 70 -5.38 -6.44 -23.97
C GLU A 70 -5.80 -7.91 -24.08
N ILE A 71 -6.58 -8.42 -23.11
CA ILE A 71 -7.11 -9.80 -23.18
C ILE A 71 -8.08 -9.93 -24.38
N VAL A 72 -8.97 -8.99 -24.58
CA VAL A 72 -9.93 -9.00 -25.70
C VAL A 72 -9.19 -9.02 -27.04
N ASP A 73 -8.11 -8.25 -27.17
CA ASP A 73 -7.33 -8.17 -28.41
C ASP A 73 -6.56 -9.48 -28.72
N LEU A 74 -6.36 -10.35 -27.73
CA LEU A 74 -5.75 -11.68 -27.91
C LEU A 74 -6.76 -12.75 -28.36
N LEU A 75 -8.05 -12.52 -28.17
CA LEU A 75 -9.08 -13.54 -28.34
C LEU A 75 -9.73 -13.48 -29.74
N PRO A 76 -9.90 -14.62 -30.43
CA PRO A 76 -10.75 -14.72 -31.62
C PRO A 76 -12.19 -14.37 -31.27
N LEU A 77 -12.86 -13.58 -32.11
CA LEU A 77 -14.23 -13.08 -31.88
C LEU A 77 -15.26 -14.21 -31.68
N GLU A 78 -15.00 -15.36 -32.26
CA GLU A 78 -15.90 -16.52 -32.27
C GLU A 78 -16.01 -17.23 -30.92
N ILE A 79 -15.04 -17.01 -30.00
CA ILE A 79 -14.97 -17.79 -28.75
C ILE A 79 -15.48 -17.04 -27.52
N TYR A 80 -15.81 -15.75 -27.63
CA TYR A 80 -16.23 -14.96 -26.48
C TYR A 80 -17.30 -13.93 -26.83
N SER A 81 -17.98 -13.44 -25.78
CA SER A 81 -18.75 -12.20 -25.78
C SER A 81 -18.22 -11.30 -24.66
N LYS A 82 -18.38 -9.98 -24.80
CA LYS A 82 -17.89 -9.02 -23.80
C LYS A 82 -18.98 -8.05 -23.37
N ASN A 83 -18.88 -7.60 -22.11
CA ASN A 83 -19.60 -6.44 -21.60
C ASN A 83 -18.54 -5.42 -21.11
N GLU A 84 -18.42 -4.31 -21.84
CA GLU A 84 -17.42 -3.28 -21.54
C GLU A 84 -17.78 -2.39 -20.34
N SER A 85 -19.08 -2.27 -20.02
CA SER A 85 -19.53 -1.51 -18.86
C SER A 85 -19.21 -2.22 -17.56
N ASP A 86 -19.39 -3.55 -17.53
CA ASP A 86 -19.13 -4.38 -16.36
C ASP A 86 -17.73 -4.99 -16.37
N LEU A 87 -16.96 -4.77 -17.42
CA LEU A 87 -15.66 -5.38 -17.69
C LEU A 87 -15.69 -6.91 -17.50
N VAL A 88 -16.56 -7.58 -18.26
CA VAL A 88 -16.75 -9.04 -18.24
C VAL A 88 -16.50 -9.62 -19.62
N ILE A 89 -15.73 -10.70 -19.68
CA ILE A 89 -15.52 -11.54 -20.86
C ILE A 89 -16.15 -12.89 -20.58
N ASN A 90 -17.14 -13.29 -21.37
CA ASN A 90 -17.79 -14.59 -21.28
C ASN A 90 -17.37 -15.46 -22.45
N PHE A 91 -16.85 -16.67 -22.16
CA PHE A 91 -16.45 -17.62 -23.18
C PHE A 91 -17.60 -18.55 -23.57
N ILE A 92 -17.66 -18.95 -24.84
CA ILE A 92 -18.67 -19.90 -25.33
C ILE A 92 -18.64 -21.23 -24.61
N THR A 93 -17.54 -21.56 -23.95
CA THR A 93 -17.37 -22.74 -23.10
C THR A 93 -18.17 -22.67 -21.80
N GLY A 94 -18.61 -21.47 -21.39
CA GLY A 94 -19.31 -21.19 -20.13
C GLY A 94 -18.44 -20.65 -19.02
N GLY A 95 -17.13 -20.47 -19.25
CA GLY A 95 -16.27 -19.76 -18.32
C GLY A 95 -16.29 -18.25 -18.50
N SER A 96 -15.71 -17.51 -17.58
CA SER A 96 -15.70 -16.04 -17.64
C SER A 96 -14.50 -15.42 -16.92
N ILE A 97 -14.09 -14.22 -17.36
CA ILE A 97 -13.16 -13.34 -16.67
C ILE A 97 -13.93 -12.07 -16.31
N ARG A 98 -14.00 -11.73 -15.03
CA ARG A 98 -14.61 -10.51 -14.54
C ARG A 98 -13.58 -9.66 -13.82
N PHE A 99 -13.52 -8.38 -14.18
CA PHE A 99 -12.56 -7.44 -13.60
C PHE A 99 -13.16 -6.69 -12.42
N PHE A 100 -12.32 -6.47 -11.43
CA PHE A 100 -12.62 -5.73 -10.20
C PHE A 100 -11.52 -4.74 -9.89
N THR A 101 -11.86 -3.68 -9.15
CA THR A 101 -10.89 -2.70 -8.66
C THR A 101 -10.57 -2.93 -7.19
N GLY A 102 -9.29 -2.79 -6.82
CA GLY A 102 -8.81 -2.84 -5.45
C GLY A 102 -9.40 -1.76 -4.53
N GLU A 103 -9.95 -0.69 -5.11
CA GLU A 103 -10.66 0.37 -4.36
C GLU A 103 -12.02 -0.09 -3.80
N ARG A 104 -12.61 -1.15 -4.35
CA ARG A 104 -13.98 -1.63 -4.01
C ARG A 104 -14.04 -3.15 -3.95
N LEU A 105 -13.20 -3.76 -3.14
CA LEU A 105 -13.12 -5.22 -3.01
C LEU A 105 -14.38 -5.85 -2.42
N ASP A 106 -15.20 -5.08 -1.72
CA ASP A 106 -16.51 -5.54 -1.22
C ASP A 106 -17.48 -5.98 -2.33
N ASN A 107 -17.30 -5.52 -3.56
CA ASN A 107 -18.07 -5.96 -4.72
C ASN A 107 -17.86 -7.45 -5.08
N LEU A 108 -16.84 -8.09 -4.50
CA LEU A 108 -16.61 -9.53 -4.65
C LEU A 108 -17.48 -10.38 -3.71
N ARG A 109 -18.05 -9.80 -2.65
CA ARG A 109 -18.83 -10.55 -1.65
C ARG A 109 -20.02 -11.25 -2.28
N GLY A 110 -20.20 -12.51 -1.92
CA GLY A 110 -21.27 -13.38 -2.45
C GLY A 110 -20.98 -13.97 -3.83
N LEU A 111 -19.89 -13.60 -4.49
CA LEU A 111 -19.47 -14.20 -5.76
C LEU A 111 -18.62 -15.46 -5.50
N LYS A 112 -18.44 -16.27 -6.55
CA LYS A 112 -17.69 -17.54 -6.47
C LYS A 112 -16.77 -17.68 -7.67
N PHE A 113 -15.48 -17.90 -7.39
CA PHE A 113 -14.43 -17.97 -8.41
C PHE A 113 -13.57 -19.24 -8.25
N HIS A 114 -13.02 -19.70 -9.36
CA HIS A 114 -12.04 -20.78 -9.41
C HIS A 114 -10.62 -20.24 -9.36
N LEU A 115 -10.45 -18.99 -9.79
CA LEU A 115 -9.18 -18.29 -9.78
C LEU A 115 -9.42 -16.81 -9.44
N ALA A 116 -8.60 -16.28 -8.54
CA ALA A 116 -8.43 -14.85 -8.34
C ALA A 116 -7.02 -14.45 -8.80
N VAL A 117 -6.94 -13.54 -9.74
CA VAL A 117 -5.68 -12.91 -10.16
C VAL A 117 -5.65 -11.52 -9.56
N ILE A 118 -4.64 -11.25 -8.74
CA ILE A 118 -4.44 -9.95 -8.09
C ILE A 118 -3.19 -9.33 -8.70
N ASP A 119 -3.40 -8.52 -9.74
CA ASP A 119 -2.31 -7.89 -10.49
C ASP A 119 -1.96 -6.53 -9.88
N GLU A 120 -0.67 -6.20 -9.86
CA GLU A 120 -0.10 -5.08 -9.14
C GLU A 120 -0.55 -5.01 -7.67
N ALA A 121 -0.53 -6.18 -7.01
CA ALA A 121 -1.05 -6.41 -5.66
C ALA A 121 -0.46 -5.48 -4.59
N SER A 122 0.83 -5.10 -4.70
CA SER A 122 1.47 -4.20 -3.74
C SER A 122 0.93 -2.76 -3.77
N PHE A 123 0.16 -2.41 -4.81
CA PHE A 123 -0.44 -1.09 -5.00
C PHE A 123 -1.93 -1.05 -4.61
N ILE A 124 -2.52 -2.18 -4.21
CA ILE A 124 -3.92 -2.24 -3.76
C ILE A 124 -4.01 -1.72 -2.32
N PRO A 125 -4.82 -0.67 -2.06
CA PRO A 125 -5.07 -0.19 -0.70
C PRO A 125 -5.75 -1.26 0.15
N ASN A 126 -5.37 -1.35 1.43
CA ASN A 126 -5.99 -2.28 2.39
C ASN A 126 -6.08 -3.73 1.88
N LEU A 127 -5.05 -4.19 1.16
CA LEU A 127 -5.02 -5.54 0.56
C LEU A 127 -5.26 -6.64 1.60
N GLU A 128 -4.81 -6.46 2.84
CA GLU A 128 -5.00 -7.45 3.91
C GLU A 128 -6.48 -7.67 4.20
N ASP A 129 -7.20 -6.61 4.50
CA ASP A 129 -8.65 -6.68 4.75
C ASP A 129 -9.39 -7.21 3.52
N GLY A 130 -9.05 -6.69 2.34
CA GLY A 130 -9.63 -7.14 1.07
C GLY A 130 -9.38 -8.61 0.80
N TRP A 131 -8.19 -9.13 1.08
CA TRP A 131 -7.88 -10.55 0.94
C TRP A 131 -8.69 -11.41 1.91
N LEU A 132 -8.64 -11.08 3.21
CA LEU A 132 -9.24 -11.89 4.25
C LEU A 132 -10.77 -11.89 4.19
N ASN A 133 -11.39 -10.73 3.96
CA ASN A 133 -12.82 -10.54 4.10
C ASN A 133 -13.60 -10.56 2.79
N SER A 134 -12.95 -10.33 1.64
CA SER A 134 -13.64 -10.22 0.35
C SER A 134 -13.14 -11.25 -0.69
N ILE A 135 -11.84 -11.36 -0.96
CA ILE A 135 -11.31 -12.21 -2.04
C ILE A 135 -11.28 -13.68 -1.60
N ARG A 136 -10.62 -13.98 -0.49
CA ARG A 136 -10.40 -15.36 0.00
C ARG A 136 -11.69 -16.16 0.17
N PRO A 137 -12.81 -15.58 0.71
CA PRO A 137 -14.08 -16.28 0.82
C PRO A 137 -14.66 -16.71 -0.53
N THR A 138 -14.48 -15.92 -1.62
CA THR A 138 -15.02 -16.25 -2.95
C THR A 138 -14.41 -17.50 -3.57
N LEU A 139 -13.27 -17.95 -3.07
CA LEU A 139 -12.55 -19.14 -3.54
C LEU A 139 -12.93 -20.44 -2.80
N THR A 140 -13.76 -20.34 -1.75
CA THR A 140 -14.03 -21.46 -0.84
C THR A 140 -14.80 -22.58 -1.52
N ASP A 141 -15.89 -22.24 -2.23
CA ASP A 141 -16.79 -23.24 -2.84
C ASP A 141 -16.10 -24.15 -3.87
N TYR A 142 -15.16 -23.61 -4.62
CA TYR A 142 -14.45 -24.36 -5.67
C TYR A 142 -13.05 -24.80 -5.27
N LYS A 143 -12.64 -24.57 -4.02
CA LYS A 143 -11.23 -24.70 -3.59
C LYS A 143 -10.31 -23.92 -4.55
N GLY A 144 -10.77 -22.72 -4.96
CA GLY A 144 -10.13 -21.91 -5.99
C GLY A 144 -8.72 -21.49 -5.62
N LYS A 145 -7.95 -21.15 -6.63
CA LYS A 145 -6.57 -20.66 -6.53
C LYS A 145 -6.52 -19.13 -6.47
N ALA A 146 -5.43 -18.59 -5.94
CA ALA A 146 -5.10 -17.16 -6.10
C ALA A 146 -3.64 -16.98 -6.53
N ILE A 147 -3.43 -15.98 -7.37
CA ILE A 147 -2.09 -15.55 -7.76
C ILE A 147 -1.97 -14.03 -7.54
N PHE A 148 -0.97 -13.64 -6.78
CA PHE A 148 -0.61 -12.25 -6.50
C PHE A 148 0.65 -11.91 -7.29
N LEU A 149 0.59 -10.88 -8.12
CA LEU A 149 1.71 -10.44 -8.94
C LEU A 149 1.97 -8.96 -8.69
N SER A 150 3.21 -8.58 -8.44
CA SER A 150 3.58 -7.16 -8.33
C SER A 150 5.07 -6.92 -8.42
N THR A 151 5.48 -5.69 -8.72
CA THR A 151 6.74 -5.14 -8.19
C THR A 151 6.54 -4.87 -6.69
N PRO A 152 7.58 -4.98 -5.85
CA PRO A 152 7.45 -4.64 -4.44
C PRO A 152 7.22 -3.14 -4.26
N LYS A 153 6.49 -2.78 -3.21
CA LYS A 153 6.33 -1.40 -2.72
C LYS A 153 6.58 -1.39 -1.22
N GLY A 154 7.86 -1.35 -0.86
CA GLY A 154 8.28 -1.55 0.51
C GLY A 154 7.89 -2.92 1.09
N LYS A 155 7.94 -3.04 2.41
CA LYS A 155 7.55 -4.27 3.14
C LYS A 155 6.09 -4.21 3.61
N ASN A 156 5.15 -4.06 2.66
CA ASN A 156 3.71 -4.03 2.93
C ASN A 156 3.10 -5.45 3.02
N TYR A 157 1.77 -5.56 3.09
CA TYR A 157 1.08 -6.85 3.20
C TYR A 157 1.36 -7.81 2.03
N PHE A 158 1.57 -7.31 0.80
CA PHE A 158 2.02 -8.15 -0.32
C PHE A 158 3.36 -8.83 -0.01
N PHE A 159 4.31 -8.12 0.63
CA PHE A 159 5.57 -8.69 1.07
C PHE A 159 5.36 -9.71 2.20
N SER A 160 4.41 -9.48 3.11
CA SER A 160 4.07 -10.47 4.14
C SER A 160 3.52 -11.76 3.53
N LEU A 161 2.70 -11.66 2.46
CA LEU A 161 2.24 -12.83 1.70
C LEU A 161 3.41 -13.55 0.99
N PHE A 162 4.35 -12.79 0.43
CA PHE A 162 5.54 -13.34 -0.22
C PHE A 162 6.42 -14.13 0.77
N SER A 163 6.48 -13.68 2.01
CA SER A 163 7.30 -14.31 3.07
C SER A 163 6.61 -15.51 3.74
N LYS A 164 5.39 -15.88 3.34
CA LYS A 164 4.68 -17.03 3.91
C LYS A 164 5.33 -18.34 3.54
N ALA A 165 5.59 -19.17 4.55
CA ALA A 165 6.14 -20.52 4.41
C ALA A 165 5.09 -21.58 4.78
N GLU A 166 3.93 -21.56 4.13
CA GLU A 166 2.82 -22.51 4.36
C GLU A 166 2.72 -23.53 3.20
N PRO A 167 2.25 -24.77 3.43
CA PRO A 167 2.23 -25.82 2.42
C PRO A 167 1.49 -25.49 1.13
N ASP A 168 0.42 -24.70 1.23
CA ASP A 168 -0.42 -24.28 0.09
C ASP A 168 0.11 -23.06 -0.65
N TRP A 169 1.20 -22.43 -0.17
CA TRP A 169 1.78 -21.22 -0.70
C TRP A 169 3.09 -21.49 -1.44
N GLN A 170 3.31 -20.75 -2.52
CA GLN A 170 4.58 -20.71 -3.22
C GLN A 170 4.90 -19.28 -3.63
N SER A 171 6.10 -18.85 -3.25
CA SER A 171 6.63 -17.53 -3.63
C SER A 171 7.69 -17.66 -4.71
N PHE A 172 7.66 -16.72 -5.67
CA PHE A 172 8.64 -16.57 -6.72
C PHE A 172 9.20 -15.17 -6.72
N LYS A 173 10.51 -15.04 -6.87
CA LYS A 173 11.19 -13.77 -7.03
C LYS A 173 11.97 -13.76 -8.33
N PHE A 174 11.76 -12.72 -9.14
CA PHE A 174 12.48 -12.51 -10.38
C PHE A 174 12.88 -11.05 -10.55
N THR A 175 13.98 -10.83 -11.23
CA THR A 175 14.47 -9.50 -11.60
C THR A 175 14.03 -9.17 -13.03
N THR A 176 14.27 -7.95 -13.48
CA THR A 176 14.10 -7.59 -14.90
C THR A 176 15.07 -8.36 -15.81
N TYR A 177 16.26 -8.71 -15.31
CA TYR A 177 17.26 -9.49 -16.06
C TYR A 177 16.80 -10.92 -16.36
N ASP A 178 15.83 -11.45 -15.61
CA ASP A 178 15.29 -12.80 -15.87
C ASP A 178 14.36 -12.85 -17.11
N ASN A 179 14.06 -11.71 -17.71
CA ASN A 179 13.36 -11.65 -18.99
C ASN A 179 14.36 -11.65 -20.16
N PRO A 180 14.48 -12.76 -20.92
CA PRO A 180 15.46 -12.88 -21.99
C PRO A 180 15.16 -12.00 -23.22
N TYR A 181 14.00 -11.34 -23.27
CA TYR A 181 13.61 -10.46 -24.36
C TYR A 181 13.97 -8.98 -24.11
N ILE A 182 14.51 -8.65 -22.96
CA ILE A 182 14.99 -7.31 -22.63
C ILE A 182 16.50 -7.26 -22.80
N ASP A 183 16.99 -6.26 -23.52
CA ASP A 183 18.43 -6.02 -23.64
C ASP A 183 19.00 -5.63 -22.25
N PRO A 184 19.98 -6.38 -21.73
CA PRO A 184 20.62 -6.04 -20.45
C PRO A 184 21.21 -4.63 -20.42
N ASN A 185 21.67 -4.09 -21.55
CA ASN A 185 22.22 -2.73 -21.63
C ASN A 185 21.15 -1.67 -21.27
N GLU A 186 19.89 -1.87 -21.66
CA GLU A 186 18.79 -0.97 -21.28
C GLU A 186 18.54 -0.97 -19.76
N ILE A 187 18.73 -2.14 -19.13
CA ILE A 187 18.60 -2.26 -17.67
C ILE A 187 19.79 -1.58 -16.98
N ASP A 188 20.99 -1.77 -17.48
CA ASP A 188 22.21 -1.15 -16.96
C ASP A 188 22.20 0.38 -17.12
N ASP A 189 21.62 0.88 -18.21
CA ASP A 189 21.45 2.32 -18.41
C ASP A 189 20.39 2.91 -17.47
N ALA A 190 19.30 2.20 -17.20
CA ALA A 190 18.35 2.59 -16.16
C ALA A 190 19.01 2.62 -14.77
N ARG A 191 19.92 1.69 -14.47
CA ARG A 191 20.68 1.66 -13.22
C ARG A 191 21.53 2.92 -13.01
N LYS A 192 22.15 3.42 -14.09
CA LYS A 192 22.97 4.66 -14.03
C LYS A 192 22.13 5.92 -13.76
N GLN A 193 20.86 5.91 -14.17
CA GLN A 193 19.98 7.07 -14.12
C GLN A 193 19.12 7.12 -12.86
N LEU A 194 18.85 5.98 -12.21
CA LEU A 194 17.98 5.87 -11.06
C LEU A 194 18.77 5.86 -9.76
N PRO A 195 18.20 6.41 -8.66
CA PRO A 195 18.71 6.14 -7.33
C PRO A 195 18.76 4.64 -7.06
N GLU A 196 19.84 4.14 -6.41
CA GLU A 196 20.05 2.71 -6.17
C GLU A 196 18.82 2.04 -5.51
N VAL A 197 18.21 2.68 -4.51
CA VAL A 197 17.02 2.16 -3.81
C VAL A 197 15.84 1.96 -4.77
N VAL A 198 15.65 2.87 -5.72
CA VAL A 198 14.59 2.77 -6.74
C VAL A 198 14.89 1.66 -7.72
N PHE A 199 16.14 1.56 -8.18
CA PHE A 199 16.57 0.50 -9.10
C PHE A 199 16.40 -0.88 -8.45
N GLU A 200 16.87 -1.04 -7.21
CA GLU A 200 16.72 -2.28 -6.45
C GLU A 200 15.25 -2.69 -6.30
N GLN A 201 14.37 -1.75 -6.00
CA GLN A 201 12.94 -2.06 -5.87
C GLN A 201 12.28 -2.38 -7.21
N GLU A 202 12.48 -1.53 -8.23
CA GLU A 202 11.71 -1.59 -9.46
C GLU A 202 12.27 -2.63 -10.47
N TYR A 203 13.58 -2.86 -10.49
CA TYR A 203 14.23 -3.77 -11.44
C TYR A 203 14.72 -5.07 -10.80
N MET A 204 15.24 -5.01 -9.58
CA MET A 204 15.76 -6.18 -8.88
C MET A 204 14.73 -6.86 -7.97
N ALA A 205 13.53 -6.31 -7.89
CA ALA A 205 12.45 -6.78 -7.01
C ALA A 205 12.92 -6.94 -5.55
N ASN A 206 13.78 -6.03 -5.09
CA ASN A 206 14.20 -5.94 -3.70
C ASN A 206 13.33 -4.88 -2.99
N PRO A 207 12.43 -5.26 -2.07
CA PRO A 207 11.62 -4.29 -1.37
C PRO A 207 12.52 -3.36 -0.57
N ALA A 208 12.45 -2.07 -0.84
CA ALA A 208 13.17 -1.10 -0.04
C ALA A 208 12.70 -1.18 1.41
N GLU A 209 13.63 -1.27 2.35
CA GLU A 209 13.27 -1.32 3.78
C GLU A 209 12.48 -0.08 4.21
N ASN A 210 12.67 1.02 3.51
CA ASN A 210 12.17 2.34 3.86
C ASN A 210 11.15 2.95 2.85
N ALA A 211 10.75 2.24 1.79
CA ALA A 211 9.85 2.84 0.77
C ALA A 211 8.43 3.11 1.29
N ALA A 212 8.02 2.49 2.40
CA ALA A 212 6.76 2.77 3.09
C ALA A 212 6.90 3.81 4.20
N ASN A 213 8.13 4.10 4.65
CA ASN A 213 8.40 5.05 5.71
C ASN A 213 9.24 6.23 5.18
N PRO A 214 8.63 7.42 5.00
CA PRO A 214 9.33 8.58 4.47
C PRO A 214 10.48 9.08 5.37
N PHE A 215 10.45 8.70 6.64
CA PHE A 215 11.46 9.11 7.62
C PHE A 215 12.73 8.25 7.60
N GLY A 216 12.62 7.00 7.15
CA GLY A 216 13.72 6.04 7.10
C GLY A 216 14.13 5.47 8.46
N SER A 217 14.01 4.14 8.64
CA SER A 217 14.25 3.47 9.94
C SER A 217 15.63 3.77 10.57
N GLN A 218 16.66 4.00 9.77
CA GLN A 218 17.96 4.36 10.28
C GLN A 218 18.00 5.79 10.86
N HIS A 219 17.29 6.73 10.23
CA HIS A 219 17.22 8.11 10.72
C HIS A 219 16.33 8.19 11.96
N ILE A 220 15.20 7.45 11.98
CA ILE A 220 14.35 7.32 13.16
C ILE A 220 15.17 6.85 14.37
N ARG A 221 15.96 5.77 14.20
CA ARG A 221 16.81 5.25 15.28
C ARG A 221 17.89 6.23 15.76
N LYS A 222 18.45 7.04 14.86
CA LYS A 222 19.45 8.07 15.23
C LYS A 222 18.85 9.20 16.06
N CYS A 223 17.55 9.44 15.93
CA CYS A 223 16.81 10.45 16.68
C CYS A 223 16.27 9.93 18.03
N LEU A 224 16.50 8.67 18.38
CA LEU A 224 16.10 8.15 19.68
C LEU A 224 16.89 8.83 20.80
N HIS A 225 16.18 9.53 21.69
CA HIS A 225 16.72 10.28 22.81
C HIS A 225 15.75 10.19 24.00
N PRO A 226 16.23 9.98 25.22
CA PRO A 226 15.37 10.06 26.39
C PRO A 226 14.66 11.41 26.49
N VAL A 227 13.47 11.44 27.09
CA VAL A 227 12.78 12.71 27.40
C VAL A 227 13.72 13.58 28.22
N THR A 228 13.97 14.82 27.77
CA THR A 228 14.88 15.73 28.46
C THR A 228 14.23 16.40 29.67
N THR A 229 15.04 16.91 30.58
CA THR A 229 14.59 17.73 31.70
C THR A 229 14.74 19.23 31.43
N MET A 230 15.10 19.59 30.19
CA MET A 230 15.26 20.99 29.76
C MET A 230 13.90 21.68 29.69
N PRO A 231 13.86 23.01 29.84
CA PRO A 231 12.62 23.76 29.70
C PRO A 231 11.98 23.58 28.32
N VAL A 232 10.66 23.38 28.29
CA VAL A 232 9.94 23.37 27.02
C VAL A 232 9.85 24.78 26.45
N VAL A 233 10.17 24.92 25.16
CA VAL A 233 10.09 26.19 24.43
C VAL A 233 8.89 26.28 23.48
N ALA A 234 8.31 25.15 23.07
CA ALA A 234 7.11 25.08 22.25
C ALA A 234 6.34 23.78 22.45
N TYR A 235 5.01 23.84 22.32
CA TYR A 235 4.15 22.64 22.32
C TYR A 235 3.47 22.44 20.98
N GLY A 236 3.31 21.17 20.59
CA GLY A 236 2.37 20.70 19.57
C GLY A 236 1.24 19.92 20.25
N ILE A 237 -0.01 20.23 19.92
CA ILE A 237 -1.17 19.55 20.49
C ILE A 237 -2.09 19.05 19.40
N ASP A 238 -2.44 17.77 19.45
CA ASP A 238 -3.54 17.18 18.69
C ASP A 238 -4.72 16.95 19.66
N LEU A 239 -5.85 17.64 19.39
CA LEU A 239 -7.03 17.61 20.26
C LEU A 239 -8.06 16.62 19.74
N ALA A 240 -8.39 15.62 20.55
CA ALA A 240 -9.44 14.67 20.25
C ALA A 240 -10.78 14.98 20.90
N LYS A 241 -11.86 14.60 20.21
CA LYS A 241 -13.21 14.56 20.82
C LYS A 241 -13.44 13.19 21.44
N SER A 242 -13.56 13.14 22.74
CA SER A 242 -14.08 12.05 23.63
C SER A 242 -13.75 10.57 23.32
N VAL A 243 -13.42 10.16 22.10
CA VAL A 243 -13.16 8.77 21.71
C VAL A 243 -11.72 8.56 21.24
N ASP A 244 -11.10 9.60 20.68
CA ASP A 244 -9.70 9.56 20.22
C ASP A 244 -8.75 10.09 21.32
N TRP A 245 -7.46 10.01 21.06
CA TRP A 245 -6.42 10.44 22.00
C TRP A 245 -6.05 11.90 21.78
N THR A 246 -6.10 12.71 22.84
CA THR A 246 -5.40 13.98 22.86
C THR A 246 -3.92 13.73 23.13
N VAL A 247 -3.06 14.31 22.30
CA VAL A 247 -1.60 14.16 22.40
C VAL A 247 -0.96 15.55 22.57
N ILE A 248 -0.07 15.67 23.54
CA ILE A 248 0.71 16.88 23.81
C ILE A 248 2.19 16.53 23.72
N VAL A 249 2.92 17.20 22.83
CA VAL A 249 4.37 17.09 22.71
C VAL A 249 5.00 18.44 22.97
N GLY A 250 5.93 18.51 23.92
CA GLY A 250 6.73 19.71 24.20
C GLY A 250 8.18 19.50 23.80
N LEU A 251 8.76 20.46 23.06
CA LEU A 251 10.15 20.45 22.63
C LEU A 251 10.97 21.46 23.42
N ASP A 252 12.24 21.10 23.71
CA ASP A 252 13.24 22.02 24.21
C ASP A 252 13.89 22.83 23.07
N GLU A 253 14.84 23.72 23.40
CA GLU A 253 15.52 24.57 22.40
C GLU A 253 16.41 23.79 21.41
N ASP A 254 16.83 22.59 21.76
CA ASP A 254 17.60 21.69 20.90
C ASP A 254 16.73 20.79 20.02
N GLY A 255 15.38 20.88 20.16
CA GLY A 255 14.42 20.09 19.41
C GLY A 255 14.15 18.71 19.99
N ASN A 256 14.62 18.42 21.21
CA ASN A 256 14.33 17.15 21.86
C ASN A 256 13.00 17.21 22.61
N VAL A 257 12.30 16.07 22.71
CA VAL A 257 11.08 15.95 23.49
C VAL A 257 11.42 16.11 24.98
N ALA A 258 10.88 17.16 25.58
CA ALA A 258 10.98 17.47 26.99
C ALA A 258 9.63 17.24 27.75
N TYR A 259 8.53 17.13 27.01
CA TYR A 259 7.24 16.78 27.55
C TYR A 259 6.46 15.91 26.57
N PHE A 260 5.85 14.85 27.04
CA PHE A 260 4.94 14.01 26.27
C PHE A 260 3.80 13.52 27.14
N ASP A 261 2.56 13.75 26.69
CA ASP A 261 1.36 13.22 27.34
C ASP A 261 0.35 12.76 26.30
N ARG A 262 -0.35 11.67 26.58
CA ARG A 262 -1.38 11.07 25.71
C ARG A 262 -2.52 10.55 26.57
N PHE A 263 -3.68 11.16 26.44
CA PHE A 263 -4.83 10.85 27.27
C PHE A 263 -6.16 10.96 26.52
N GLN A 264 -7.20 10.37 27.13
CA GLN A 264 -8.59 10.52 26.72
C GLN A 264 -9.36 11.15 27.89
N MET A 265 -9.75 12.40 27.72
CA MET A 265 -10.51 13.17 28.74
C MET A 265 -11.59 14.00 28.05
N ASP A 266 -12.58 14.43 28.85
CA ASP A 266 -13.53 15.44 28.42
C ASP A 266 -12.85 16.80 28.20
N TRP A 267 -13.55 17.70 27.52
CA TRP A 267 -13.00 19.01 27.17
C TRP A 267 -12.62 19.83 28.41
N HIS A 268 -13.41 19.77 29.51
CA HIS A 268 -13.11 20.53 30.72
C HIS A 268 -11.74 20.12 31.30
N ASN A 269 -11.50 18.83 31.44
CA ASN A 269 -10.25 18.30 31.98
C ASN A 269 -9.09 18.52 31.01
N THR A 270 -9.29 18.38 29.67
CA THR A 270 -8.31 18.72 28.66
C THR A 270 -7.88 20.18 28.74
N LYS A 271 -8.84 21.11 28.86
CA LYS A 271 -8.57 22.53 29.03
C LYS A 271 -7.74 22.80 30.30
N GLN A 272 -8.10 22.19 31.43
CA GLN A 272 -7.34 22.34 32.68
C GLN A 272 -5.90 21.82 32.56
N THR A 273 -5.69 20.74 31.81
CA THR A 273 -4.34 20.21 31.52
C THR A 273 -3.53 21.21 30.70
N ILE A 274 -4.09 21.78 29.65
CA ILE A 274 -3.41 22.79 28.81
C ILE A 274 -3.09 24.06 29.61
N LEU A 275 -4.00 24.53 30.47
CA LEU A 275 -3.80 25.70 31.32
C LEU A 275 -2.67 25.56 32.35
N ARG A 276 -2.34 24.32 32.73
CA ARG A 276 -1.23 24.01 33.64
C ARG A 276 0.14 23.92 32.97
N LEU A 277 0.19 23.87 31.65
CA LEU A 277 1.45 23.83 30.93
C LEU A 277 2.25 25.13 31.14
N PRO A 278 3.58 25.07 31.20
CA PRO A 278 4.44 26.24 31.14
C PRO A 278 4.08 27.16 30.00
N LYS A 279 4.15 28.47 30.24
CA LYS A 279 3.78 29.50 29.25
C LYS A 279 4.81 29.57 28.13
N CYS A 280 4.52 28.94 27.01
CA CYS A 280 5.26 29.04 25.77
C CYS A 280 4.31 28.87 24.56
N PRO A 281 4.75 29.14 23.33
CA PRO A 281 3.92 28.97 22.14
C PRO A 281 3.36 27.56 22.00
N ILE A 282 2.07 27.48 21.65
CA ILE A 282 1.36 26.23 21.40
C ILE A 282 0.82 26.24 19.97
N LEU A 283 1.13 25.22 19.20
CA LEU A 283 0.50 24.93 17.91
C LEU A 283 -0.50 23.81 18.09
N VAL A 284 -1.75 23.99 17.65
CA VAL A 284 -2.81 22.98 17.82
C VAL A 284 -3.49 22.68 16.48
N ASP A 285 -3.79 21.40 16.24
CA ASP A 285 -4.70 21.04 15.15
C ASP A 285 -6.12 21.54 15.45
N SER A 286 -6.56 22.50 14.65
CA SER A 286 -7.90 23.11 14.76
C SER A 286 -8.89 22.58 13.72
N THR A 287 -8.51 21.59 12.90
CA THR A 287 -9.33 21.07 11.79
C THR A 287 -10.64 20.45 12.26
N GLY A 288 -10.63 19.74 13.40
CA GLY A 288 -11.78 19.01 13.91
C GLY A 288 -12.48 19.63 15.13
N VAL A 289 -11.83 20.54 15.85
CA VAL A 289 -12.26 21.00 17.19
C VAL A 289 -12.97 22.37 17.14
N GLY A 290 -12.74 23.12 16.07
CA GLY A 290 -13.42 24.40 15.82
C GLY A 290 -12.83 25.61 16.54
N ASP A 291 -13.07 26.76 15.95
CA ASP A 291 -12.59 28.07 16.43
C ASP A 291 -13.02 28.41 17.89
N PRO A 292 -14.19 27.96 18.43
CA PRO A 292 -14.60 28.30 19.80
C PRO A 292 -13.66 27.81 20.91
N ILE A 293 -13.05 26.62 20.74
CA ILE A 293 -12.13 26.07 21.75
C ILE A 293 -10.81 26.85 21.77
N LEU A 294 -10.34 27.19 20.58
CA LEU A 294 -9.15 28.01 20.41
C LEU A 294 -9.33 29.40 21.03
N GLU A 295 -10.48 30.06 20.75
CA GLU A 295 -10.82 31.35 21.32
C GLU A 295 -10.94 31.31 22.85
N ASP A 296 -11.51 30.24 23.41
CA ASP A 296 -11.66 30.08 24.84
C ASP A 296 -10.29 29.98 25.54
N LEU A 297 -9.34 29.21 24.98
CA LEU A 297 -7.98 29.12 25.51
C LEU A 297 -7.21 30.45 25.36
N GLN A 298 -7.41 31.18 24.25
CA GLN A 298 -6.79 32.48 24.03
C GLN A 298 -7.31 33.54 25.04
N ARG A 299 -8.60 33.50 25.37
CA ARG A 299 -9.19 34.38 26.43
C ARG A 299 -8.61 34.10 27.81
N GLU A 300 -8.19 32.88 28.08
CA GLU A 300 -7.49 32.52 29.33
C GLU A 300 -5.99 32.90 29.32
N GLY A 301 -5.51 33.53 28.24
CA GLY A 301 -4.13 34.00 28.11
C GLY A 301 -3.12 32.95 27.66
N VAL A 302 -3.59 31.86 27.06
CA VAL A 302 -2.71 30.85 26.43
C VAL A 302 -2.18 31.36 25.09
N MET A 303 -0.88 31.27 24.86
CA MET A 303 -0.25 31.60 23.58
C MET A 303 -0.46 30.45 22.56
N ILE A 304 -1.67 30.30 22.08
CA ILE A 304 -2.08 29.20 21.22
C ILE A 304 -2.47 29.67 19.82
N GLN A 305 -1.96 28.97 18.82
CA GLN A 305 -2.26 29.18 17.40
C GLN A 305 -2.87 27.92 16.80
N GLY A 306 -4.01 28.08 16.12
CA GLY A 306 -4.64 26.99 15.37
C GLY A 306 -4.00 26.76 14.00
N LEU A 307 -3.78 25.52 13.65
CA LEU A 307 -3.37 25.09 12.32
C LEU A 307 -4.51 24.27 11.71
N LYS A 308 -5.05 24.74 10.58
CA LYS A 308 -6.03 23.94 9.81
C LYS A 308 -5.30 23.08 8.80
N PHE A 309 -5.47 21.77 8.91
CA PHE A 309 -4.89 20.84 7.94
C PHE A 309 -5.62 20.91 6.61
N THR A 310 -4.87 21.32 5.60
CA THR A 310 -5.17 21.17 4.18
C THR A 310 -4.19 20.16 3.60
N SER A 311 -4.44 19.65 2.40
CA SER A 311 -3.47 18.76 1.73
C SER A 311 -2.07 19.40 1.62
N SER A 312 -2.01 20.71 1.35
CA SER A 312 -0.75 21.45 1.23
C SER A 312 -0.05 21.64 2.59
N SER A 313 -0.77 22.09 3.63
CA SER A 313 -0.16 22.33 4.95
C SER A 313 0.30 21.01 5.61
N LYS A 314 -0.46 19.92 5.43
CA LYS A 314 -0.06 18.59 5.90
C LYS A 314 1.21 18.11 5.21
N GLN A 315 1.32 18.31 3.90
CA GLN A 315 2.51 17.95 3.14
C GLN A 315 3.74 18.74 3.63
N GLN A 316 3.61 20.06 3.83
CA GLN A 316 4.70 20.90 4.34
C GLN A 316 5.18 20.46 5.74
N LEU A 317 4.26 20.12 6.63
CA LEU A 317 4.61 19.60 7.97
C LEU A 317 5.35 18.26 7.88
N MET A 318 4.88 17.35 7.02
CA MET A 318 5.53 16.05 6.82
C MET A 318 6.93 16.20 6.22
N GLU A 319 7.10 17.09 5.24
CA GLU A 319 8.41 17.41 4.64
C GLU A 319 9.35 18.05 5.67
N GLY A 320 8.83 18.95 6.51
CA GLY A 320 9.58 19.57 7.60
C GLY A 320 10.04 18.55 8.66
N LEU A 321 9.14 17.66 9.08
CA LEU A 321 9.46 16.59 10.02
C LEU A 321 10.48 15.61 9.43
N GLN A 322 10.32 15.23 8.16
CA GLN A 322 11.26 14.39 7.44
C GLN A 322 12.67 15.02 7.41
N ALA A 323 12.75 16.30 7.07
CA ALA A 323 14.01 17.02 7.05
C ALA A 323 14.68 17.08 8.44
N ALA A 324 13.89 17.33 9.50
CA ALA A 324 14.39 17.37 10.88
C ALA A 324 14.94 16.00 11.32
N ILE A 325 14.24 14.91 11.01
CA ILE A 325 14.67 13.54 11.32
C ILE A 325 15.94 13.18 10.53
N HIS A 326 15.99 13.47 9.23
CA HIS A 326 17.17 13.17 8.40
C HIS A 326 18.41 13.96 8.84
N GLN A 327 18.23 15.19 9.34
CA GLN A 327 19.30 16.05 9.83
C GLN A 327 19.66 15.79 11.31
N GLY A 328 18.91 14.93 12.01
CA GLY A 328 19.09 14.69 13.44
C GLY A 328 18.81 15.91 14.32
N LYS A 329 17.88 16.79 13.88
CA LYS A 329 17.49 18.01 14.58
C LYS A 329 16.30 17.83 15.53
N ILE A 330 15.84 16.61 15.70
CA ILE A 330 14.76 16.25 16.61
C ILE A 330 15.16 15.00 17.37
N GLY A 331 14.88 14.99 18.69
CA GLY A 331 15.10 13.82 19.54
C GLY A 331 13.81 13.43 20.25
N TYR A 332 13.50 12.12 20.29
CA TYR A 332 12.28 11.60 20.92
C TYR A 332 12.53 10.23 21.56
N PRO A 333 11.76 9.87 22.62
CA PRO A 333 11.94 8.59 23.31
C PRO A 333 11.49 7.41 22.44
N GLU A 334 12.11 6.26 22.71
CA GLU A 334 11.63 4.99 22.17
C GLU A 334 10.23 4.69 22.71
N GLY A 335 9.33 4.21 21.88
CA GLY A 335 7.96 3.87 22.27
C GLY A 335 6.93 4.37 21.25
N ILE A 336 5.83 4.94 21.73
CA ILE A 336 4.68 5.34 20.88
C ILE A 336 5.12 6.29 19.76
N ILE A 337 5.90 7.32 20.07
CA ILE A 337 6.35 8.31 19.04
C ILE A 337 7.17 7.62 17.94
N SER A 338 8.14 6.78 18.31
CA SER A 338 9.00 6.09 17.34
C SER A 338 8.30 4.97 16.58
N GLN A 339 7.17 4.47 17.08
CA GLN A 339 6.35 3.45 16.43
C GLN A 339 5.36 4.04 15.42
N GLU A 340 4.91 5.27 15.64
CA GLU A 340 4.01 5.99 14.74
C GLU A 340 4.74 6.70 13.57
N LEU A 341 6.08 6.84 13.64
CA LEU A 341 6.96 7.31 12.57
C LEU A 341 7.39 6.15 11.66
#